data_c767d979b2dc8954c8eca385644c914f
#
_entry.id   c767d979b2dc8954c8eca385644c914f
#
_cell.length_a   1.000
_cell.length_b   1.000
_cell.length_c   1.000
_cell.angle_alpha   90.00
_cell.angle_beta   90.00
_cell.angle_gamma   90.00
#
_symmetry.space_group_name_H-M   'P 1'
#
loop_
_entity.id
_entity.type
_entity.pdbx_description
1 polymer ?
#
loop_
_entity_poly.entity_id
_entity_poly.type
_entity_poly.pdbx_seq_one_letter_code
_entity_poly.pdbx_strand_id
1 'polypeptide(L)'
;HGSLNYMLISSSSFWQSIPYATRSELEAIVEEVTAQVNEDAEALNRRGREQLLAAGQARLLSLSPAEREAWRSVMQPLWKQYEAEIGADVLRAAQTVNRR
;
A
#
# COMPACT_ATOMS: atom_id res chain seq x y z
N HIS A 1 -8.90 -7.79 6.10
CA HIS A 1 -8.64 -6.36 6.23
C HIS A 1 -7.78 -5.90 5.07
N GLY A 2 -8.33 -5.04 4.18
CA GLY A 2 -7.63 -4.52 3.03
C GLY A 2 -6.87 -3.24 3.36
N SER A 3 -5.82 -2.98 2.58
CA SER A 3 -5.20 -1.67 2.51
C SER A 3 -5.92 -0.85 1.44
N LEU A 4 -6.29 0.37 1.75
CA LEU A 4 -6.83 1.33 0.78
C LEU A 4 -5.67 2.17 0.27
N ASN A 5 -5.37 2.01 -1.01
CA ASN A 5 -4.32 2.76 -1.68
C ASN A 5 -4.94 3.66 -2.73
N TYR A 6 -4.36 4.84 -2.89
CA TYR A 6 -4.72 5.78 -3.95
C TYR A 6 -3.55 5.88 -4.92
N MET A 7 -3.86 6.01 -6.20
CA MET A 7 -2.88 6.29 -7.24
C MET A 7 -3.25 7.58 -7.95
N LEU A 8 -2.27 8.46 -8.11
CA LEU A 8 -2.37 9.59 -9.02
C LEU A 8 -1.99 9.10 -10.42
N ILE A 9 -2.91 9.21 -11.36
CA ILE A 9 -2.69 8.77 -12.75
C ILE A 9 -2.88 9.93 -13.71
N SER A 10 -2.13 9.90 -14.81
CA SER A 10 -2.25 10.82 -15.92
C SER A 10 -2.17 10.07 -17.26
N SER A 11 -2.75 10.62 -18.32
CA SER A 11 -2.56 10.04 -19.66
C SER A 11 -1.15 10.33 -20.16
N SER A 12 -0.54 9.35 -20.82
CA SER A 12 0.82 9.50 -21.38
C SER A 12 0.91 10.66 -22.38
N SER A 13 -0.12 10.84 -23.21
CA SER A 13 -0.15 11.93 -24.20
C SER A 13 -0.19 13.32 -23.54
N PHE A 14 -1.02 13.48 -22.49
CA PHE A 14 -1.05 14.72 -21.72
C PHE A 14 0.28 14.98 -21.04
N TRP A 15 0.84 13.98 -20.36
CA TRP A 15 2.10 14.10 -19.65
C TRP A 15 3.27 14.49 -20.56
N GLN A 16 3.32 13.89 -21.76
CA GLN A 16 4.34 14.21 -22.76
C GLN A 16 4.15 15.58 -23.41
N SER A 17 2.94 16.14 -23.43
CA SER A 17 2.67 17.47 -23.95
C SER A 17 3.18 18.60 -23.05
N ILE A 18 3.43 18.32 -21.77
CA ILE A 18 3.96 19.30 -20.82
C ILE A 18 5.46 19.50 -21.06
N PRO A 19 5.98 20.73 -21.08
CA PRO A 19 7.41 21.00 -21.19
C PRO A 19 8.20 20.29 -20.09
N TYR A 20 9.40 19.81 -20.42
CA TYR A 20 10.21 19.01 -19.50
C TYR A 20 10.45 19.68 -18.14
N ALA A 21 10.80 20.97 -18.13
CA ALA A 21 11.03 21.73 -16.90
C ALA A 21 9.79 21.69 -15.98
N THR A 22 8.62 21.95 -16.53
CA THR A 22 7.35 21.93 -15.79
C THR A 22 7.01 20.52 -15.29
N ARG A 23 7.29 19.48 -16.09
CA ARG A 23 7.11 18.08 -15.63
C ARG A 23 7.98 17.75 -14.44
N SER A 24 9.25 18.15 -14.50
CA SER A 24 10.19 17.90 -13.41
C SER A 24 9.78 18.61 -12.11
N GLU A 25 9.26 19.83 -12.22
CA GLU A 25 8.70 20.54 -11.07
C GLU A 25 7.45 19.85 -10.51
N LEU A 26 6.55 19.41 -11.38
CA LEU A 26 5.35 18.66 -10.97
C LEU A 26 5.70 17.31 -10.31
N GLU A 27 6.68 16.60 -10.83
CA GLU A 27 7.17 15.34 -10.23
C GLU A 27 7.70 15.58 -8.82
N ALA A 28 8.51 16.61 -8.62
CA ALA A 28 9.03 16.96 -7.30
C ALA A 28 7.92 17.33 -6.31
N ILE A 29 6.94 18.13 -6.74
CA ILE A 29 5.78 18.50 -5.91
C ILE A 29 4.95 17.27 -5.54
N VAL A 30 4.67 16.39 -6.51
CA VAL A 30 3.90 15.17 -6.26
C VAL A 30 4.63 14.24 -5.30
N GLU A 31 5.95 14.12 -5.41
CA GLU A 31 6.77 13.32 -4.49
C GLU A 31 6.71 13.87 -3.07
N GLU A 32 6.92 15.19 -2.89
CA GLU A 32 6.84 15.85 -1.59
C GLU A 32 5.46 15.71 -0.95
N VAL A 33 4.40 16.02 -1.69
CA VAL A 33 3.01 15.91 -1.19
C VAL A 33 2.66 14.46 -0.85
N THR A 34 3.10 13.51 -1.68
CA THR A 34 2.86 12.08 -1.42
C THR A 34 3.55 11.62 -0.13
N ALA A 35 4.77 12.04 0.10
CA ALA A 35 5.48 11.74 1.36
C ALA A 35 4.71 12.29 2.57
N GLN A 36 4.30 13.56 2.52
CA GLN A 36 3.54 14.20 3.60
C GLN A 36 2.20 13.53 3.85
N VAL A 37 1.43 13.22 2.80
CA VAL A 37 0.14 12.53 2.91
C VAL A 37 0.29 11.14 3.51
N ASN A 38 1.36 10.41 3.18
CA ASN A 38 1.63 9.10 3.76
C ASN A 38 1.94 9.19 5.27
N GLU A 39 2.73 10.17 5.70
CA GLU A 39 2.99 10.42 7.13
C GLU A 39 1.72 10.79 7.88
N ASP A 40 0.90 11.67 7.32
CA ASP A 40 -0.37 12.09 7.91
C ASP A 40 -1.35 10.93 8.01
N ALA A 41 -1.43 10.07 7.00
CA ALA A 41 -2.26 8.88 6.99
C ALA A 41 -1.82 7.87 8.07
N GLU A 42 -0.51 7.66 8.26
CA GLU A 42 0.02 6.82 9.32
C GLU A 42 -0.33 7.36 10.70
N ALA A 43 -0.17 8.67 10.91
CA ALA A 43 -0.53 9.35 12.15
C ALA A 43 -2.04 9.28 12.45
N LEU A 44 -2.87 9.41 11.40
CA LEU A 44 -4.33 9.29 11.51
C LEU A 44 -4.76 7.86 11.88
N ASN A 45 -4.17 6.86 11.23
CA ASN A 45 -4.43 5.46 11.52
C ASN A 45 -4.03 5.08 12.95
N ARG A 46 -2.90 5.57 13.44
CA ARG A 46 -2.46 5.36 14.82
C ARG A 46 -3.45 5.98 15.82
N ARG A 47 -3.85 7.23 15.62
CA ARG A 47 -4.86 7.91 16.45
C ARG A 47 -6.20 7.20 16.44
N GLY A 48 -6.68 6.78 15.27
CA GLY A 48 -7.92 6.00 15.13
C GLY A 48 -7.88 4.69 15.90
N ARG A 49 -6.74 3.99 15.86
CA ARG A 49 -6.52 2.77 16.65
C ARG A 49 -6.59 3.03 18.17
N GLU A 50 -5.94 4.10 18.63
CA GLU A 50 -5.95 4.51 20.04
C GLU A 50 -7.37 4.85 20.51
N GLN A 51 -8.14 5.58 19.70
CA GLN A 51 -9.52 5.93 19.98
C GLN A 51 -10.43 4.70 20.07
N LEU A 52 -10.28 3.72 19.16
CA LEU A 52 -11.02 2.45 19.21
C LEU A 52 -10.75 1.67 20.49
N LEU A 53 -9.49 1.63 20.92
CA LEU A 53 -9.10 0.97 22.16
C LEU A 53 -9.66 1.71 23.39
N ALA A 54 -9.57 3.03 23.40
CA ALA A 54 -10.06 3.85 24.51
C ALA A 54 -11.60 3.79 24.67
N ALA A 55 -12.33 3.64 23.55
CA ALA A 55 -13.78 3.49 23.58
C ALA A 55 -14.25 2.16 24.23
N GLY A 56 -13.39 1.18 24.40
CA GLY A 56 -13.70 -0.10 25.06
C GLY A 56 -14.74 -0.97 24.34
N GLN A 57 -15.20 -0.58 23.15
CA GLN A 57 -16.23 -1.29 22.40
C GLN A 57 -15.65 -2.26 21.37
N ALA A 58 -14.34 -2.24 21.16
CA ALA A 58 -13.65 -3.07 20.19
C ALA A 58 -12.40 -3.73 20.80
N ARG A 59 -12.11 -4.94 20.37
CA ARG A 59 -10.88 -5.65 20.70
C ARG A 59 -10.00 -5.73 19.46
N LEU A 60 -8.78 -5.24 19.56
CA LEU A 60 -7.76 -5.42 18.53
C LEU A 60 -7.13 -6.79 18.68
N LEU A 61 -7.23 -7.59 17.62
CA LEU A 61 -6.57 -8.87 17.51
C LEU A 61 -5.29 -8.69 16.70
N SER A 62 -4.15 -9.07 17.28
CA SER A 62 -2.87 -9.10 16.58
C SER A 62 -2.50 -10.55 16.32
N LEU A 63 -2.19 -10.83 15.05
CA LEU A 63 -1.71 -12.15 14.67
C LEU A 63 -0.26 -12.32 15.09
N SER A 64 0.07 -13.44 15.70
CA SER A 64 1.45 -13.88 15.92
C SER A 64 2.15 -14.16 14.57
N PRO A 65 3.49 -14.21 14.54
CA PRO A 65 4.22 -14.60 13.33
C PRO A 65 3.79 -15.96 12.76
N ALA A 66 3.51 -16.93 13.63
CA ALA A 66 3.05 -18.27 13.24
C ALA A 66 1.66 -18.24 12.59
N GLU A 67 0.73 -17.47 13.15
CA GLU A 67 -0.61 -17.29 12.57
C GLU A 67 -0.54 -16.57 11.22
N ARG A 68 0.32 -15.54 11.07
CA ARG A 68 0.53 -14.88 9.77
C ARG A 68 1.06 -15.84 8.71
N GLU A 69 1.99 -16.72 9.09
CA GLU A 69 2.53 -17.72 8.19
C GLU A 69 1.49 -18.77 7.78
N ALA A 70 0.65 -19.20 8.74
CA ALA A 70 -0.47 -20.09 8.45
C ALA A 70 -1.45 -19.45 7.44
N TRP A 71 -1.80 -18.18 7.62
CA TRP A 71 -2.62 -17.44 6.66
C TRP A 71 -1.96 -17.35 5.27
N ARG A 72 -0.66 -17.06 5.23
CA ARG A 72 0.11 -17.00 3.98
C ARG A 72 0.07 -18.33 3.23
N SER A 73 0.28 -19.42 3.94
CA SER A 73 0.29 -20.77 3.36
C SER A 73 -1.05 -21.11 2.71
N VAL A 74 -2.16 -20.72 3.34
CA VAL A 74 -3.52 -20.91 2.78
C VAL A 74 -3.75 -20.06 1.53
N MET A 75 -3.12 -18.88 1.45
CA MET A 75 -3.28 -17.96 0.32
C MET A 75 -2.36 -18.26 -0.87
N GLN A 76 -1.28 -19.02 -0.69
CA GLN A 76 -0.32 -19.36 -1.75
C GLN A 76 -0.95 -19.99 -3.01
N PRO A 77 -1.91 -20.94 -2.92
CA PRO A 77 -2.55 -21.49 -4.11
C PRO A 77 -3.28 -20.44 -4.97
N LEU A 78 -3.86 -19.41 -4.33
CA LEU A 78 -4.51 -18.30 -5.03
C LEU A 78 -3.48 -17.46 -5.80
N TRP A 79 -2.34 -17.17 -5.21
CA TRP A 79 -1.28 -16.44 -5.91
C TRP A 79 -0.81 -17.18 -7.17
N LYS A 80 -0.65 -18.50 -7.07
CA LYS A 80 -0.27 -19.33 -8.19
C LYS A 80 -1.36 -19.36 -9.28
N GLN A 81 -2.61 -19.37 -8.89
CA GLN A 81 -3.75 -19.33 -9.81
C GLN A 81 -3.76 -18.06 -10.66
N TYR A 82 -3.45 -16.91 -10.07
CA TYR A 82 -3.47 -15.60 -10.72
C TYR A 82 -2.08 -15.12 -11.20
N GLU A 83 -1.05 -15.95 -11.12
CA GLU A 83 0.31 -15.59 -11.51
C GLU A 83 0.42 -15.13 -12.96
N ALA A 84 -0.33 -15.75 -13.87
CA ALA A 84 -0.33 -15.38 -15.28
C ALA A 84 -0.94 -13.99 -15.54
N GLU A 85 -1.89 -13.57 -14.71
CA GLU A 85 -2.55 -12.26 -14.85
C GLU A 85 -1.78 -11.15 -14.15
N ILE A 86 -1.19 -11.44 -12.98
CA ILE A 86 -0.50 -10.45 -12.14
C ILE A 86 0.96 -10.27 -12.57
N GLY A 87 1.61 -11.33 -13.01
CA GLY A 87 3.03 -11.39 -13.29
C GLY A 87 3.85 -11.97 -12.13
N ALA A 88 4.72 -12.93 -12.45
CA ALA A 88 5.54 -13.63 -11.46
C ALA A 88 6.54 -12.73 -10.72
N ASP A 89 7.03 -11.69 -11.37
CA ASP A 89 7.93 -10.69 -10.82
C ASP A 89 7.23 -9.78 -9.80
N VAL A 90 6.01 -9.35 -10.08
CA VAL A 90 5.18 -8.58 -9.15
C VAL A 90 4.86 -9.39 -7.90
N LEU A 91 4.48 -10.66 -8.06
CA LEU A 91 4.23 -11.55 -6.93
C LEU A 91 5.48 -11.78 -6.08
N ARG A 92 6.65 -11.96 -6.69
CA ARG A 92 7.92 -12.08 -5.96
C ARG A 92 8.26 -10.81 -5.19
N ALA A 93 8.10 -9.64 -5.80
CA ALA A 93 8.32 -8.35 -5.15
C ALA A 93 7.41 -8.18 -3.93
N ALA A 94 6.11 -8.45 -4.07
CA ALA A 94 5.15 -8.38 -2.97
C ALA A 94 5.47 -9.33 -1.81
N GLN A 95 5.93 -10.55 -2.11
CA GLN A 95 6.36 -11.52 -1.08
C GLN A 95 7.59 -11.05 -0.31
N THR A 96 8.51 -10.32 -0.95
CA THR A 96 9.72 -9.81 -0.32
C THR A 96 9.41 -8.67 0.66
N VAL A 97 8.51 -7.76 0.28
CA VAL A 97 8.08 -6.64 1.13
C VAL A 97 7.30 -7.13 2.36
N ASN A 98 6.45 -8.12 2.19
CA ASN A 98 5.61 -8.67 3.27
C ASN A 98 6.36 -9.56 4.29
N ARG A 99 7.64 -9.79 4.11
CA ARG A 99 8.47 -10.53 5.08
C ARG A 99 9.08 -9.64 6.18
N ARG A 100 8.96 -8.33 6.05
CA ARG A 100 9.37 -7.37 7.07
C ARG A 100 8.21 -7.07 7.99
#